data_8f8ab5203ac7fbc397ca92b7fd05f1b4
#
_entry.id   8f8ab5203ac7fbc397ca92b7fd05f1b4
#
_cell.length_a   1.000
_cell.length_b   1.000
_cell.length_c   1.000
_cell.angle_alpha   90.00
_cell.angle_beta   90.00
_cell.angle_gamma   90.00
#
_symmetry.space_group_name_H-M   'P 1'
#
loop_
_entity.id
_entity.type
_entity.pdbx_description
1 polymer ?
#
loop_
_entity_poly.entity_id
_entity_poly.type
_entity_poly.pdbx_seq_one_letter_code
_entity_poly.pdbx_strand_id
1 'polypeptide(L)'
;MKLFRFIKVSVYIILIQSRLIFSASSDPVFGENGMVVSASHQASEAGVEILKKGGNAVDAAVTVGFVLAVTSSANGNIGGGGFMVSALSDGSVFSLDYREKAPAAAHRDMYLDPDGDIVEGMSLYSRAASGVPGSVDGLLKALADYGSGNINRRQALAPAIRLAEKGFILSHYEATRLNHNKDLFKQNEAAAEIFVRKDGRSWQAGDRLLQADLARTLKQISKHGRDGFYRGHVADLIVAEMKRGNGLISHEDLKNYSSVYRTPVTGSFHEYGILSMGPPSSGGALLVNMMNMLENYTLDTLGWNSSDYVHLLTEIERRAYADRAEHFGDPEYWAVPMEMLTSKTYAASPTGDISLNKATPSSAVSASEPFGYESRETSHYSVVDKDGNAVSVTTTINLSYGGGHLVAGAGFFLNNEMDDFSAKPGVPNAYELVGSDANSIQPGKRPLSSMTPTIVLKNKKPFLVIGSPGGSTIITTTMQVILNVVVFGMDIKEAVSSPRFHSQWLPDVIMTEPRGLSKDVIKNLVSRGHTLTPYRWGYIGEANGILIGENGFYGGGDTRGETSSAGY
;
A
#
# COMPACT_ATOMS: atom_id res chain seq x y z
N MET A 1 67.40 -1.84 9.81
CA MET A 1 66.55 -2.24 8.64
C MET A 1 65.48 -3.30 8.99
N LYS A 2 65.22 -3.64 10.25
CA LYS A 2 64.15 -4.59 10.65
C LYS A 2 62.91 -3.94 11.29
N LEU A 3 62.98 -2.67 11.65
CA LEU A 3 61.87 -1.95 12.34
C LEU A 3 60.83 -1.37 11.38
N PHE A 4 61.20 -1.10 10.12
CA PHE A 4 60.27 -0.52 9.11
C PHE A 4 59.34 -1.55 8.43
N ARG A 5 59.58 -2.85 8.61
CA ARG A 5 58.69 -3.90 8.03
C ARG A 5 57.48 -4.20 8.90
N PHE A 6 57.55 -3.99 10.19
CA PHE A 6 56.41 -4.26 11.11
C PHE A 6 55.33 -3.16 11.06
N ILE A 7 55.70 -1.93 10.77
CA ILE A 7 54.72 -0.80 10.70
C ILE A 7 53.85 -0.90 9.43
N LYS A 8 54.37 -1.41 8.32
CA LYS A 8 53.57 -1.58 7.08
C LYS A 8 52.52 -2.68 7.17
N VAL A 9 52.76 -3.74 7.92
CA VAL A 9 51.82 -4.86 8.08
C VAL A 9 50.67 -4.46 9.04
N SER A 10 50.97 -3.68 10.10
CA SER A 10 49.93 -3.22 11.03
C SER A 10 48.97 -2.20 10.42
N VAL A 11 49.42 -1.38 9.47
CA VAL A 11 48.54 -0.40 8.78
C VAL A 11 47.61 -1.11 7.77
N TYR A 12 48.03 -2.21 7.15
CA TYR A 12 47.18 -2.99 6.25
C TYR A 12 46.12 -3.82 7.00
N ILE A 13 46.37 -4.25 8.22
CA ILE A 13 45.42 -5.00 9.05
C ILE A 13 44.34 -4.05 9.63
N ILE A 14 44.66 -2.79 9.89
CA ILE A 14 43.69 -1.80 10.38
C ILE A 14 42.73 -1.31 9.27
N LEU A 15 43.13 -1.37 7.99
CA LEU A 15 42.27 -0.98 6.86
C LEU A 15 41.31 -2.09 6.37
N ILE A 16 41.44 -3.33 6.84
CA ILE A 16 40.55 -4.45 6.50
C ILE A 16 39.45 -4.65 7.58
N GLN A 17 39.58 -4.05 8.76
CA GLN A 17 38.58 -4.21 9.83
C GLN A 17 37.45 -3.16 9.87
N SER A 18 37.32 -2.29 8.86
CA SER A 18 36.36 -1.19 8.89
C SER A 18 35.11 -1.42 8.04
N ARG A 19 34.54 -2.63 7.96
CA ARG A 19 33.20 -2.87 7.44
C ARG A 19 32.53 -4.14 8.00
N LEU A 20 32.49 -4.28 9.32
CA LEU A 20 31.47 -5.11 9.95
C LEU A 20 30.54 -4.16 10.72
N ILE A 21 29.64 -3.50 10.00
CA ILE A 21 28.48 -2.86 10.61
C ILE A 21 27.54 -4.02 10.94
N PHE A 22 27.49 -4.41 12.20
CA PHE A 22 26.46 -5.32 12.68
C PHE A 22 25.18 -4.52 12.77
N SER A 23 24.25 -4.76 11.83
CA SER A 23 22.88 -4.30 11.95
C SER A 23 22.21 -4.99 13.14
N ALA A 24 21.35 -4.29 13.87
CA ALA A 24 20.50 -4.86 14.90
C ALA A 24 19.31 -5.66 14.33
N SER A 25 19.13 -5.66 13.01
CA SER A 25 18.15 -6.44 12.27
C SER A 25 18.77 -7.70 11.67
N SER A 26 17.93 -8.67 11.26
CA SER A 26 18.41 -9.78 10.42
C SER A 26 18.81 -9.27 9.04
N ASP A 27 19.77 -9.97 8.39
CA ASP A 27 20.16 -9.64 7.03
C ASP A 27 18.98 -9.70 6.05
N PRO A 28 18.94 -8.85 5.01
CA PRO A 28 17.98 -8.95 3.94
C PRO A 28 18.16 -10.26 3.15
N VAL A 29 17.07 -10.77 2.56
CA VAL A 29 17.14 -11.93 1.67
C VAL A 29 17.82 -11.51 0.36
N PHE A 30 18.83 -12.28 -0.06
CA PHE A 30 19.54 -12.03 -1.30
C PHE A 30 19.01 -12.91 -2.45
N GLY A 31 18.94 -12.33 -3.65
CA GLY A 31 18.66 -13.03 -4.91
C GLY A 31 19.53 -12.47 -6.03
N GLU A 32 20.17 -13.35 -6.79
CA GLU A 32 21.06 -12.97 -7.89
C GLU A 32 20.27 -12.59 -9.16
N ASN A 33 19.19 -13.34 -9.45
CA ASN A 33 18.46 -13.25 -10.72
C ASN A 33 17.06 -12.67 -10.60
N GLY A 34 16.59 -12.38 -9.40
CA GLY A 34 15.29 -11.77 -9.17
C GLY A 34 14.86 -11.84 -7.72
N MET A 35 13.91 -10.98 -7.38
CA MET A 35 13.40 -10.84 -6.01
C MET A 35 11.91 -10.52 -6.03
N VAL A 36 11.18 -11.14 -5.12
CA VAL A 36 9.77 -10.86 -4.83
C VAL A 36 9.60 -10.67 -3.34
N VAL A 37 8.98 -9.57 -2.93
CA VAL A 37 8.63 -9.31 -1.53
C VAL A 37 7.14 -9.03 -1.44
N SER A 38 6.42 -9.78 -0.61
CA SER A 38 4.96 -9.65 -0.49
C SER A 38 4.46 -10.02 0.91
N ALA A 39 3.18 -9.80 1.17
CA ALA A 39 2.50 -10.14 2.42
C ALA A 39 2.15 -11.64 2.56
N SER A 40 2.80 -12.55 1.82
CA SER A 40 2.57 -13.99 1.92
C SER A 40 3.74 -14.78 1.35
N HIS A 41 4.21 -15.76 2.09
CA HIS A 41 5.27 -16.66 1.63
C HIS A 41 4.89 -17.37 0.31
N GLN A 42 3.67 -17.89 0.23
CA GLN A 42 3.17 -18.59 -0.96
C GLN A 42 3.10 -17.65 -2.18
N ALA A 43 2.81 -16.37 -1.98
CA ALA A 43 2.75 -15.39 -3.06
C ALA A 43 4.16 -15.01 -3.55
N SER A 44 5.12 -14.81 -2.65
CA SER A 44 6.51 -14.54 -3.02
C SER A 44 7.14 -15.71 -3.77
N GLU A 45 6.94 -16.94 -3.29
CA GLU A 45 7.41 -18.15 -3.98
C GLU A 45 6.76 -18.34 -5.36
N ALA A 46 5.46 -18.06 -5.48
CA ALA A 46 4.77 -18.14 -6.78
C ALA A 46 5.32 -17.11 -7.79
N GLY A 47 5.63 -15.90 -7.34
CA GLY A 47 6.28 -14.89 -8.17
C GLY A 47 7.64 -15.34 -8.65
N VAL A 48 8.48 -15.87 -7.76
CA VAL A 48 9.80 -16.45 -8.12
C VAL A 48 9.65 -17.64 -9.07
N GLU A 49 8.65 -18.50 -8.88
CA GLU A 49 8.37 -19.61 -9.83
C GLU A 49 8.11 -19.09 -11.25
N ILE A 50 7.39 -17.96 -11.39
CA ILE A 50 7.14 -17.33 -12.69
C ILE A 50 8.41 -16.73 -13.29
N LEU A 51 9.23 -16.03 -12.50
CA LEU A 51 10.51 -15.49 -12.95
C LEU A 51 11.42 -16.62 -13.47
N LYS A 52 11.56 -17.72 -12.73
CA LYS A 52 12.32 -18.92 -13.13
C LYS A 52 11.82 -19.58 -14.41
N LYS A 53 10.53 -19.44 -14.74
CA LYS A 53 9.94 -19.92 -16.00
C LYS A 53 10.16 -18.97 -17.19
N GLY A 54 10.91 -17.90 -17.00
CA GLY A 54 11.20 -16.91 -18.04
C GLY A 54 10.15 -15.80 -18.17
N GLY A 55 9.28 -15.65 -17.16
CA GLY A 55 8.43 -14.47 -17.01
C GLY A 55 9.25 -13.26 -16.59
N ASN A 56 8.75 -12.05 -16.90
CA ASN A 56 9.31 -10.79 -16.41
C ASN A 56 8.67 -10.36 -15.08
N ALA A 57 9.10 -9.21 -14.55
CA ALA A 57 8.59 -8.69 -13.28
C ALA A 57 7.06 -8.43 -13.30
N VAL A 58 6.48 -8.07 -14.46
CA VAL A 58 5.03 -7.87 -14.60
C VAL A 58 4.27 -9.20 -14.53
N ASP A 59 4.74 -10.25 -15.22
CA ASP A 59 4.16 -11.60 -15.14
C ASP A 59 4.14 -12.12 -13.70
N ALA A 60 5.25 -11.92 -12.98
CA ALA A 60 5.37 -12.30 -11.59
C ALA A 60 4.44 -11.47 -10.69
N ALA A 61 4.39 -10.14 -10.86
CA ALA A 61 3.51 -9.25 -10.10
C ALA A 61 2.03 -9.61 -10.27
N VAL A 62 1.59 -9.94 -11.48
CA VAL A 62 0.22 -10.41 -11.75
C VAL A 62 -0.06 -11.73 -11.02
N THR A 63 0.87 -12.66 -11.05
CA THR A 63 0.72 -13.94 -10.33
C THR A 63 0.64 -13.72 -8.82
N VAL A 64 1.51 -12.88 -8.26
CA VAL A 64 1.50 -12.49 -6.83
C VAL A 64 0.13 -11.92 -6.45
N GLY A 65 -0.41 -10.99 -7.25
CA GLY A 65 -1.72 -10.38 -6.98
C GLY A 65 -2.86 -11.42 -6.91
N PHE A 66 -2.91 -12.38 -7.83
CA PHE A 66 -3.90 -13.47 -7.77
C PHE A 66 -3.66 -14.45 -6.63
N VAL A 67 -2.42 -14.72 -6.25
CA VAL A 67 -2.10 -15.60 -5.10
C VAL A 67 -2.46 -14.91 -3.79
N LEU A 68 -2.19 -13.62 -3.64
CA LEU A 68 -2.61 -12.84 -2.45
C LEU A 68 -4.12 -12.84 -2.26
N ALA A 69 -4.92 -12.84 -3.33
CA ALA A 69 -6.37 -12.99 -3.23
C ALA A 69 -6.82 -14.30 -2.56
N VAL A 70 -5.95 -15.32 -2.55
CA VAL A 70 -6.19 -16.61 -1.88
C VAL A 70 -5.57 -16.63 -0.49
N THR A 71 -4.31 -16.22 -0.36
CA THR A 71 -3.51 -16.42 0.85
C THR A 71 -3.53 -15.24 1.82
N SER A 72 -3.99 -14.07 1.37
CA SER A 72 -4.15 -12.86 2.19
C SER A 72 -5.51 -12.20 1.90
N SER A 73 -6.59 -12.98 2.01
CA SER A 73 -7.96 -12.57 1.62
C SER A 73 -8.53 -11.41 2.41
N ALA A 74 -7.87 -10.99 3.47
CA ALA A 74 -8.23 -9.79 4.22
C ALA A 74 -7.94 -8.49 3.43
N ASN A 75 -6.88 -8.46 2.62
CA ASN A 75 -6.36 -7.24 2.00
C ASN A 75 -6.04 -7.44 0.51
N GLY A 76 -5.43 -8.57 0.13
CA GLY A 76 -5.24 -8.96 -1.26
C GLY A 76 -6.53 -9.58 -1.79
N ASN A 77 -7.14 -9.02 -2.83
CA ASN A 77 -8.46 -9.51 -3.22
C ASN A 77 -8.81 -9.18 -4.67
N ILE A 78 -9.61 -10.06 -5.30
CA ILE A 78 -10.17 -9.81 -6.62
C ILE A 78 -11.47 -8.98 -6.58
N GLY A 79 -12.06 -8.78 -5.40
CA GLY A 79 -13.23 -7.93 -5.17
C GLY A 79 -12.89 -6.48 -4.84
N GLY A 80 -11.63 -6.08 -4.99
CA GLY A 80 -11.10 -4.76 -4.73
C GLY A 80 -10.42 -4.11 -5.92
N GLY A 81 -9.46 -3.23 -5.63
CA GLY A 81 -8.68 -2.51 -6.62
C GLY A 81 -7.25 -2.21 -6.17
N GLY A 82 -6.59 -1.29 -6.88
CA GLY A 82 -5.24 -0.91 -6.55
C GLY A 82 -4.53 -0.13 -7.64
N PHE A 83 -3.21 0.01 -7.45
CA PHE A 83 -2.31 0.71 -8.36
C PHE A 83 -1.01 -0.06 -8.56
N MET A 84 -0.49 0.02 -9.78
CA MET A 84 0.81 -0.54 -10.16
C MET A 84 1.67 0.57 -10.76
N VAL A 85 2.92 0.67 -10.32
CA VAL A 85 3.96 1.52 -10.92
C VAL A 85 5.08 0.61 -11.40
N SER A 86 5.56 0.83 -12.62
CA SER A 86 6.60 0.01 -13.23
C SER A 86 7.67 0.86 -13.90
N ALA A 87 8.90 0.40 -13.80
CA ALA A 87 10.04 0.90 -14.57
C ALA A 87 10.72 -0.30 -15.24
N LEU A 88 10.70 -0.30 -16.57
CA LEU A 88 11.19 -1.43 -17.37
C LEU A 88 12.64 -1.19 -17.84
N SER A 89 13.34 -2.25 -18.14
CA SER A 89 14.75 -2.23 -18.53
C SER A 89 15.02 -1.53 -19.86
N ASP A 90 13.99 -1.39 -20.70
CA ASP A 90 14.05 -0.60 -21.95
C ASP A 90 13.91 0.91 -21.72
N GLY A 91 13.74 1.35 -20.47
CA GLY A 91 13.55 2.73 -20.05
C GLY A 91 12.10 3.18 -20.04
N SER A 92 11.16 2.36 -20.46
CA SER A 92 9.73 2.69 -20.37
C SER A 92 9.25 2.65 -18.91
N VAL A 93 8.33 3.57 -18.58
CA VAL A 93 7.68 3.66 -17.28
C VAL A 93 6.17 3.77 -17.47
N PHE A 94 5.41 3.13 -16.60
CA PHE A 94 3.96 3.30 -16.59
C PHE A 94 3.39 3.24 -15.18
N SER A 95 2.23 3.85 -14.98
CA SER A 95 1.36 3.56 -13.85
C SER A 95 0.00 3.08 -14.34
N LEU A 96 -0.54 2.08 -13.67
CA LEU A 96 -1.85 1.51 -13.97
C LEU A 96 -2.77 1.70 -12.78
N ASP A 97 -3.88 2.41 -13.05
CA ASP A 97 -4.96 2.67 -12.12
C ASP A 97 -6.09 1.65 -12.37
N TYR A 98 -6.25 0.73 -11.43
CA TYR A 98 -7.38 -0.18 -11.35
C TYR A 98 -8.14 -0.03 -10.03
N ARG A 99 -8.18 1.24 -9.52
CA ARG A 99 -8.99 1.65 -8.39
C ARG A 99 -10.46 1.35 -8.65
N GLU A 100 -11.22 1.05 -7.63
CA GLU A 100 -12.66 0.88 -7.69
C GLU A 100 -13.36 2.12 -8.25
N LYS A 101 -14.54 1.92 -8.82
CA LYS A 101 -15.40 3.01 -9.28
C LYS A 101 -16.72 3.03 -8.51
N ALA A 102 -17.21 4.21 -8.20
CA ALA A 102 -18.58 4.36 -7.72
C ALA A 102 -19.56 3.79 -8.75
N PRO A 103 -20.53 2.95 -8.35
CA PRO A 103 -21.58 2.46 -9.25
C PRO A 103 -22.38 3.62 -9.89
N ALA A 104 -22.99 3.37 -11.04
CA ALA A 104 -23.81 4.39 -11.73
C ALA A 104 -25.01 4.88 -10.90
N ALA A 105 -25.49 4.07 -9.97
CA ALA A 105 -26.57 4.44 -9.05
C ALA A 105 -26.10 5.23 -7.81
N ALA A 106 -24.79 5.42 -7.62
CA ALA A 106 -24.27 6.20 -6.49
C ALA A 106 -24.60 7.68 -6.66
N HIS A 107 -24.80 8.39 -5.54
CA HIS A 107 -25.04 9.82 -5.53
C HIS A 107 -24.41 10.46 -4.29
N ARG A 108 -24.21 11.79 -4.34
CA ARG A 108 -23.47 12.57 -3.34
C ARG A 108 -23.89 12.26 -1.89
N ASP A 109 -25.18 12.24 -1.63
CA ASP A 109 -25.75 12.21 -0.28
C ASP A 109 -26.24 10.80 0.12
N MET A 110 -25.75 9.75 -0.54
CA MET A 110 -26.24 8.37 -0.34
C MET A 110 -25.99 7.79 1.06
N TYR A 111 -25.14 8.41 1.85
CA TYR A 111 -24.81 8.02 3.22
C TYR A 111 -25.34 8.98 4.27
N LEU A 112 -26.17 9.96 3.86
CA LEU A 112 -26.78 10.91 4.76
C LEU A 112 -28.23 10.52 5.07
N ASP A 113 -28.68 10.82 6.27
CA ASP A 113 -30.08 10.76 6.65
C ASP A 113 -30.88 11.98 6.13
N PRO A 114 -32.21 12.04 6.31
CA PRO A 114 -33.02 13.19 5.87
C PRO A 114 -32.64 14.52 6.52
N ASP A 115 -31.96 14.49 7.67
CA ASP A 115 -31.49 15.69 8.38
C ASP A 115 -30.10 16.13 7.89
N GLY A 116 -29.50 15.34 7.00
CA GLY A 116 -28.18 15.59 6.39
C GLY A 116 -27.02 15.16 7.26
N ASP A 117 -27.25 14.28 8.24
CA ASP A 117 -26.20 13.69 9.07
C ASP A 117 -25.77 12.32 8.55
N ILE A 118 -24.49 11.97 8.79
CA ILE A 118 -23.93 10.69 8.33
C ILE A 118 -24.60 9.53 9.07
N VAL A 119 -25.13 8.56 8.31
CA VAL A 119 -25.64 7.30 8.87
C VAL A 119 -24.45 6.43 9.25
N GLU A 120 -24.21 6.26 10.56
CA GLU A 120 -23.08 5.53 11.12
C GLU A 120 -22.94 4.12 10.53
N GLY A 121 -21.75 3.78 10.05
CA GLY A 121 -21.41 2.48 9.51
C GLY A 121 -22.00 2.15 8.12
N MET A 122 -22.82 3.01 7.53
CA MET A 122 -23.43 2.74 6.23
C MET A 122 -22.39 2.67 5.10
N SER A 123 -21.40 3.57 5.11
CA SER A 123 -20.26 3.57 4.16
C SER A 123 -19.26 2.41 4.39
N LEU A 124 -19.30 1.75 5.56
CA LEU A 124 -18.35 0.72 5.96
C LEU A 124 -18.92 -0.70 5.84
N TYR A 125 -20.15 -0.91 6.32
CA TYR A 125 -20.71 -2.24 6.54
C TYR A 125 -21.94 -2.56 5.71
N SER A 126 -22.45 -1.61 4.91
CA SER A 126 -23.54 -1.91 3.97
C SER A 126 -23.00 -2.44 2.64
N ARG A 127 -23.83 -3.13 1.86
CA ARG A 127 -23.45 -3.52 0.49
C ARG A 127 -23.33 -2.33 -0.46
N ALA A 128 -23.98 -1.20 -0.11
CA ALA A 128 -23.79 0.07 -0.83
C ALA A 128 -22.40 0.70 -0.63
N ALA A 129 -21.62 0.20 0.35
CA ALA A 129 -20.23 0.60 0.55
C ALA A 129 -19.26 0.06 -0.52
N SER A 130 -19.72 -0.90 -1.37
CA SER A 130 -18.85 -1.53 -2.36
C SER A 130 -18.77 -0.71 -3.64
N GLY A 131 -17.55 -0.35 -4.03
CA GLY A 131 -17.21 0.15 -5.36
C GLY A 131 -17.07 -1.00 -6.36
N VAL A 132 -17.19 -0.70 -7.66
CA VAL A 132 -17.03 -1.67 -8.76
C VAL A 132 -15.59 -2.17 -8.77
N PRO A 133 -15.32 -3.47 -8.59
CA PRO A 133 -13.97 -4.02 -8.46
C PRO A 133 -13.11 -3.82 -9.71
N GLY A 134 -11.82 -3.52 -9.50
CA GLY A 134 -10.86 -3.28 -10.58
C GLY A 134 -9.72 -4.29 -10.72
N SER A 135 -9.41 -5.05 -9.66
CA SER A 135 -8.21 -5.88 -9.58
C SER A 135 -8.06 -6.88 -10.74
N VAL A 136 -9.14 -7.55 -11.14
CA VAL A 136 -9.08 -8.54 -12.25
C VAL A 136 -8.77 -7.88 -13.59
N ASP A 137 -9.40 -6.75 -13.88
CA ASP A 137 -9.17 -6.00 -15.12
C ASP A 137 -7.73 -5.48 -15.16
N GLY A 138 -7.27 -4.82 -14.10
CA GLY A 138 -5.92 -4.25 -14.03
C GLY A 138 -4.81 -5.29 -14.16
N LEU A 139 -4.89 -6.37 -13.39
CA LEU A 139 -3.88 -7.44 -13.44
C LEU A 139 -3.83 -8.11 -14.82
N LEU A 140 -4.99 -8.40 -15.43
CA LEU A 140 -5.03 -9.01 -16.76
C LEU A 140 -4.57 -8.05 -17.86
N LYS A 141 -4.87 -6.74 -17.72
CA LYS A 141 -4.39 -5.69 -18.63
C LYS A 141 -2.87 -5.55 -18.56
N ALA A 142 -2.29 -5.49 -17.35
CA ALA A 142 -0.84 -5.44 -17.19
C ALA A 142 -0.15 -6.66 -17.83
N LEU A 143 -0.69 -7.87 -17.61
CA LEU A 143 -0.18 -9.10 -18.20
C LEU A 143 -0.21 -9.07 -19.73
N ALA A 144 -1.31 -8.57 -20.31
CA ALA A 144 -1.49 -8.53 -21.77
C ALA A 144 -0.58 -7.52 -22.44
N ASP A 145 -0.39 -6.34 -21.83
CA ASP A 145 0.28 -5.19 -22.45
C ASP A 145 1.80 -5.17 -22.17
N TYR A 146 2.24 -5.69 -21.00
CA TYR A 146 3.63 -5.59 -20.53
C TYR A 146 4.22 -6.92 -20.02
N GLY A 147 3.48 -8.00 -20.03
CA GLY A 147 4.02 -9.33 -19.75
C GLY A 147 5.07 -9.75 -20.79
N SER A 148 5.94 -10.67 -20.44
CA SER A 148 7.04 -11.15 -21.30
C SER A 148 6.58 -11.87 -22.57
N GLY A 149 5.32 -12.29 -22.64
CA GLY A 149 4.80 -13.20 -23.66
C GLY A 149 5.12 -14.68 -23.41
N ASN A 150 6.07 -14.99 -22.52
CA ASN A 150 6.41 -16.37 -22.15
C ASN A 150 5.41 -16.99 -21.16
N ILE A 151 4.71 -16.14 -20.41
CA ILE A 151 3.72 -16.53 -19.39
C ILE A 151 2.34 -16.12 -19.88
N ASN A 152 1.51 -17.09 -20.20
CA ASN A 152 0.12 -16.82 -20.56
C ASN A 152 -0.76 -16.75 -19.29
N ARG A 153 -1.98 -16.23 -19.46
CA ARG A 153 -2.96 -16.06 -18.38
C ARG A 153 -3.20 -17.33 -17.56
N ARG A 154 -3.24 -18.50 -18.20
CA ARG A 154 -3.46 -19.77 -17.48
C ARG A 154 -2.29 -20.11 -16.58
N GLN A 155 -1.07 -19.84 -17.03
CA GLN A 155 0.15 -20.06 -16.25
C GLN A 155 0.24 -19.07 -15.08
N ALA A 156 -0.10 -17.81 -15.30
CA ALA A 156 -0.10 -16.79 -14.25
C ALA A 156 -1.11 -17.08 -13.11
N LEU A 157 -2.31 -17.60 -13.45
CA LEU A 157 -3.33 -17.92 -12.45
C LEU A 157 -3.19 -19.32 -11.83
N ALA A 158 -2.38 -20.21 -12.42
CA ALA A 158 -2.29 -21.61 -11.97
C ALA A 158 -1.86 -21.76 -10.49
N PRO A 159 -0.90 -20.99 -9.94
CA PRO A 159 -0.56 -21.07 -8.52
C PRO A 159 -1.74 -20.71 -7.61
N ALA A 160 -2.45 -19.62 -7.89
CA ALA A 160 -3.62 -19.19 -7.12
C ALA A 160 -4.75 -20.26 -7.16
N ILE A 161 -5.08 -20.78 -8.34
CA ILE A 161 -6.07 -21.85 -8.50
C ILE A 161 -5.69 -23.07 -7.68
N ARG A 162 -4.42 -23.50 -7.73
CA ARG A 162 -3.91 -24.66 -6.98
C ARG A 162 -4.05 -24.46 -5.47
N LEU A 163 -3.68 -23.27 -4.96
CA LEU A 163 -3.78 -22.97 -3.53
C LEU A 163 -5.21 -22.86 -3.05
N ALA A 164 -6.11 -22.26 -3.83
CA ALA A 164 -7.52 -22.17 -3.48
C ALA A 164 -8.21 -23.57 -3.50
N GLU A 165 -7.89 -24.41 -4.49
CA GLU A 165 -8.51 -25.73 -4.71
C GLU A 165 -8.00 -26.81 -3.75
N LYS A 166 -6.67 -26.85 -3.52
CA LYS A 166 -6.03 -27.84 -2.64
C LYS A 166 -5.87 -27.36 -1.20
N GLY A 167 -6.13 -26.08 -0.97
CA GLY A 167 -5.90 -25.39 0.29
C GLY A 167 -4.41 -25.11 0.55
N PHE A 168 -4.16 -24.12 1.36
CA PHE A 168 -2.84 -23.76 1.85
C PHE A 168 -2.77 -23.87 3.38
N ILE A 169 -1.57 -23.96 3.91
CA ILE A 169 -1.33 -24.09 5.35
C ILE A 169 -1.32 -22.69 5.95
N LEU A 170 -2.13 -22.48 6.99
CA LEU A 170 -2.19 -21.22 7.73
C LEU A 170 -0.92 -21.04 8.58
N SER A 171 -0.40 -19.85 8.56
CA SER A 171 0.58 -19.39 9.53
C SER A 171 -0.10 -19.08 10.89
N HIS A 172 0.71 -18.75 11.89
CA HIS A 172 0.19 -18.23 13.16
C HIS A 172 -0.55 -16.89 12.98
N TYR A 173 -0.01 -16.02 12.13
CA TYR A 173 -0.58 -14.71 11.85
C TYR A 173 -1.96 -14.83 11.18
N GLU A 174 -2.07 -15.61 10.10
CA GLU A 174 -3.34 -15.83 9.39
C GLU A 174 -4.39 -16.52 10.30
N ALA A 175 -4.00 -17.54 11.06
CA ALA A 175 -4.89 -18.20 11.99
C ALA A 175 -5.44 -17.25 13.07
N THR A 176 -4.58 -16.39 13.62
CA THR A 176 -4.97 -15.36 14.60
C THR A 176 -5.93 -14.36 13.99
N ARG A 177 -5.66 -13.90 12.77
CA ARG A 177 -6.50 -12.96 12.01
C ARG A 177 -7.91 -13.53 11.74
N LEU A 178 -7.98 -14.77 11.27
CA LEU A 178 -9.26 -15.46 11.04
C LEU A 178 -10.07 -15.57 12.35
N ASN A 179 -9.43 -15.91 13.46
CA ASN A 179 -10.10 -16.02 14.76
C ASN A 179 -10.59 -14.67 15.28
N HIS A 180 -9.79 -13.61 15.09
CA HIS A 180 -10.17 -12.25 15.50
C HIS A 180 -11.41 -11.75 14.75
N ASN A 181 -11.54 -12.10 13.47
CA ASN A 181 -12.65 -11.67 12.61
C ASN A 181 -13.83 -12.68 12.58
N LYS A 182 -13.83 -13.67 13.46
CA LYS A 182 -14.86 -14.74 13.49
C LYS A 182 -16.29 -14.18 13.57
N ASP A 183 -16.52 -13.13 14.33
CA ASP A 183 -17.86 -12.56 14.50
C ASP A 183 -18.30 -11.74 13.30
N LEU A 184 -17.36 -11.11 12.56
CA LEU A 184 -17.63 -10.52 11.26
C LEU A 184 -18.07 -11.59 10.26
N PHE A 185 -17.35 -12.71 10.17
CA PHE A 185 -17.70 -13.80 9.25
C PHE A 185 -19.06 -14.41 9.53
N LYS A 186 -19.47 -14.52 10.80
CA LYS A 186 -20.80 -15.05 11.18
C LYS A 186 -21.97 -14.18 10.69
N GLN A 187 -21.73 -12.93 10.34
CA GLN A 187 -22.77 -12.04 9.80
C GLN A 187 -23.07 -12.32 8.32
N ASN A 188 -22.20 -13.08 7.64
CA ASN A 188 -22.40 -13.52 6.25
C ASN A 188 -22.26 -15.05 6.17
N GLU A 189 -23.34 -15.75 5.82
CA GLU A 189 -23.39 -17.22 5.84
C GLU A 189 -22.30 -17.85 4.95
N ALA A 190 -22.05 -17.29 3.76
CA ALA A 190 -21.01 -17.77 2.85
C ALA A 190 -19.59 -17.57 3.42
N ALA A 191 -19.34 -16.47 4.11
CA ALA A 191 -18.08 -16.24 4.80
C ALA A 191 -17.91 -17.20 6.01
N ALA A 192 -18.97 -17.40 6.79
CA ALA A 192 -18.95 -18.31 7.91
C ALA A 192 -18.66 -19.76 7.49
N GLU A 193 -19.20 -20.20 6.34
CA GLU A 193 -18.96 -21.54 5.82
C GLU A 193 -17.49 -21.84 5.53
N ILE A 194 -16.74 -20.84 5.07
CA ILE A 194 -15.33 -20.97 4.67
C ILE A 194 -14.38 -20.65 5.82
N PHE A 195 -14.61 -19.54 6.54
CA PHE A 195 -13.65 -18.95 7.47
C PHE A 195 -13.95 -19.24 8.95
N VAL A 196 -15.11 -19.83 9.28
CA VAL A 196 -15.41 -20.32 10.62
C VAL A 196 -15.37 -21.84 10.63
N ARG A 197 -14.58 -22.41 11.54
CA ARG A 197 -14.46 -23.88 11.64
C ARG A 197 -15.77 -24.52 12.10
N LYS A 198 -16.21 -25.55 11.35
CA LYS A 198 -17.45 -26.29 11.65
C LYS A 198 -17.39 -27.12 12.93
N ASP A 199 -16.18 -27.48 13.39
CA ASP A 199 -15.96 -28.22 14.63
C ASP A 199 -15.94 -27.34 15.90
N GLY A 200 -16.19 -26.03 15.75
CA GLY A 200 -16.25 -25.05 16.83
C GLY A 200 -14.90 -24.61 17.40
N ARG A 201 -13.79 -25.26 17.03
CA ARG A 201 -12.44 -24.87 17.47
C ARG A 201 -11.98 -23.58 16.77
N SER A 202 -10.96 -22.93 17.32
CA SER A 202 -10.25 -21.83 16.65
C SER A 202 -9.27 -22.39 15.63
N TRP A 203 -9.00 -21.59 14.57
CA TRP A 203 -7.94 -21.87 13.62
C TRP A 203 -6.57 -21.85 14.32
N GLN A 204 -5.66 -22.70 13.90
CA GLN A 204 -4.30 -22.80 14.42
C GLN A 204 -3.28 -22.78 13.26
N ALA A 205 -2.05 -22.38 13.56
CA ALA A 205 -0.93 -22.57 12.63
C ALA A 205 -0.83 -24.06 12.27
N GLY A 206 -0.66 -24.36 10.98
CA GLY A 206 -0.65 -25.72 10.47
C GLY A 206 -2.02 -26.23 9.99
N ASP A 207 -3.13 -25.57 10.33
CA ASP A 207 -4.43 -25.89 9.75
C ASP A 207 -4.45 -25.55 8.25
N ARG A 208 -5.28 -26.28 7.49
CA ARG A 208 -5.45 -26.06 6.05
C ARG A 208 -6.74 -25.32 5.75
N LEU A 209 -6.62 -24.17 5.06
CA LEU A 209 -7.78 -23.42 4.57
C LEU A 209 -8.04 -23.76 3.11
N LEU A 210 -9.28 -24.15 2.80
CA LEU A 210 -9.78 -24.44 1.44
C LEU A 210 -10.77 -23.36 1.00
N GLN A 211 -10.67 -22.93 -0.24
CA GLN A 211 -11.53 -21.89 -0.83
C GLN A 211 -12.07 -22.35 -2.20
N ALA A 212 -12.92 -23.38 -2.18
CA ALA A 212 -13.40 -24.06 -3.40
C ALA A 212 -14.17 -23.13 -4.34
N ASP A 213 -14.95 -22.18 -3.80
CA ASP A 213 -15.70 -21.20 -4.58
C ASP A 213 -14.77 -20.22 -5.28
N LEU A 214 -13.76 -19.71 -4.56
CA LEU A 214 -12.73 -18.86 -5.15
C LEU A 214 -11.94 -19.58 -6.23
N ALA A 215 -11.64 -20.88 -6.04
CA ALA A 215 -11.00 -21.69 -7.08
C ALA A 215 -11.84 -21.77 -8.36
N ARG A 216 -13.18 -21.89 -8.24
CA ARG A 216 -14.08 -21.87 -9.40
C ARG A 216 -14.06 -20.51 -10.12
N THR A 217 -14.11 -19.42 -9.35
CA THR A 217 -14.02 -18.06 -9.89
C THR A 217 -12.69 -17.82 -10.62
N LEU A 218 -11.55 -18.18 -10.01
CA LEU A 218 -10.24 -18.07 -10.65
C LEU A 218 -10.13 -18.93 -11.92
N LYS A 219 -10.77 -20.11 -11.97
CA LYS A 219 -10.85 -20.93 -13.18
C LYS A 219 -11.67 -20.26 -14.30
N GLN A 220 -12.76 -19.55 -13.97
CA GLN A 220 -13.52 -18.75 -14.95
C GLN A 220 -12.65 -17.62 -15.52
N ILE A 221 -11.95 -16.87 -14.65
CA ILE A 221 -11.02 -15.82 -15.08
C ILE A 221 -9.89 -16.41 -15.95
N SER A 222 -9.29 -17.53 -15.52
CA SER A 222 -8.24 -18.22 -16.29
C SER A 222 -8.71 -18.65 -17.67
N LYS A 223 -9.96 -19.11 -17.81
CA LYS A 223 -10.54 -19.61 -19.08
C LYS A 223 -11.01 -18.48 -19.98
N HIS A 224 -11.71 -17.48 -19.44
CA HIS A 224 -12.43 -16.46 -20.19
C HIS A 224 -11.83 -15.05 -20.09
N GLY A 225 -10.75 -14.86 -19.32
CA GLY A 225 -10.14 -13.57 -19.08
C GLY A 225 -11.07 -12.65 -18.31
N ARG A 226 -11.07 -11.37 -18.70
CA ARG A 226 -11.91 -10.34 -18.12
C ARG A 226 -13.39 -10.73 -18.06
N ASP A 227 -13.91 -11.32 -19.14
CA ASP A 227 -15.32 -11.74 -19.20
C ASP A 227 -15.66 -12.85 -18.20
N GLY A 228 -14.66 -13.63 -17.74
CA GLY A 228 -14.85 -14.62 -16.68
C GLY A 228 -15.17 -14.03 -15.31
N PHE A 229 -15.04 -12.71 -15.13
CA PHE A 229 -15.37 -12.01 -13.90
C PHE A 229 -16.47 -10.96 -14.11
N TYR A 230 -16.35 -10.10 -15.13
CA TYR A 230 -17.23 -8.95 -15.33
C TYR A 230 -18.49 -9.28 -16.15
N ARG A 231 -18.63 -10.53 -16.63
CA ARG A 231 -19.80 -11.02 -17.38
C ARG A 231 -20.16 -12.44 -16.96
N GLY A 232 -21.37 -12.86 -17.28
CA GLY A 232 -21.85 -14.22 -17.01
C GLY A 232 -21.88 -14.58 -15.53
N HIS A 233 -21.58 -15.84 -15.21
CA HIS A 233 -21.87 -16.42 -13.91
C HIS A 233 -21.30 -15.65 -12.70
N VAL A 234 -20.04 -15.20 -12.76
CA VAL A 234 -19.43 -14.45 -11.61
C VAL A 234 -20.11 -13.10 -11.44
N ALA A 235 -20.37 -12.39 -12.55
CA ALA A 235 -21.11 -11.12 -12.51
C ALA A 235 -22.53 -11.31 -11.96
N ASP A 236 -23.21 -12.42 -12.32
CA ASP A 236 -24.54 -12.76 -11.79
C ASP A 236 -24.50 -12.95 -10.27
N LEU A 237 -23.46 -13.61 -9.75
CA LEU A 237 -23.28 -13.81 -8.30
C LEU A 237 -23.00 -12.48 -7.57
N ILE A 238 -22.19 -11.58 -8.15
CA ILE A 238 -21.94 -10.25 -7.57
C ILE A 238 -23.25 -9.46 -7.48
N VAL A 239 -24.01 -9.39 -8.58
CA VAL A 239 -25.28 -8.66 -8.61
C VAL A 239 -26.33 -9.30 -7.69
N ALA A 240 -26.34 -10.63 -7.56
CA ALA A 240 -27.19 -11.30 -6.58
C ALA A 240 -26.81 -10.94 -5.14
N GLU A 241 -25.51 -10.80 -4.84
CA GLU A 241 -25.06 -10.33 -3.53
C GLU A 241 -25.50 -8.88 -3.25
N MET A 242 -25.41 -7.99 -4.24
CA MET A 242 -25.91 -6.61 -4.12
C MET A 242 -27.39 -6.58 -3.74
N LYS A 243 -28.23 -7.42 -4.40
CA LYS A 243 -29.68 -7.48 -4.16
C LYS A 243 -30.07 -7.99 -2.76
N ARG A 244 -29.15 -8.68 -2.05
CA ARG A 244 -29.41 -9.14 -0.68
C ARG A 244 -29.43 -8.03 0.36
N GLY A 245 -28.91 -6.84 0.05
CA GLY A 245 -28.80 -5.76 1.03
C GLY A 245 -28.63 -4.36 0.45
N ASN A 246 -29.40 -4.03 -0.58
CA ASN A 246 -29.42 -2.68 -1.18
C ASN A 246 -28.06 -2.19 -1.72
N GLY A 247 -27.21 -3.11 -2.20
CA GLY A 247 -25.99 -2.75 -2.90
C GLY A 247 -26.27 -2.18 -4.29
N LEU A 248 -25.34 -1.42 -4.84
CA LEU A 248 -25.57 -0.62 -6.04
C LEU A 248 -24.95 -1.18 -7.31
N ILE A 249 -23.97 -2.10 -7.22
CA ILE A 249 -23.26 -2.62 -8.40
C ILE A 249 -24.22 -3.41 -9.28
N SER A 250 -24.35 -3.01 -10.56
CA SER A 250 -25.15 -3.64 -11.58
C SER A 250 -24.29 -4.43 -12.59
N HIS A 251 -24.92 -5.24 -13.44
CA HIS A 251 -24.23 -5.89 -14.58
C HIS A 251 -23.60 -4.87 -15.54
N GLU A 252 -24.23 -3.71 -15.72
CA GLU A 252 -23.72 -2.68 -16.62
C GLU A 252 -22.48 -1.99 -16.00
N ASP A 253 -22.46 -1.76 -14.69
CA ASP A 253 -21.28 -1.27 -13.99
C ASP A 253 -20.08 -2.21 -14.16
N LEU A 254 -20.29 -3.51 -13.94
CA LEU A 254 -19.28 -4.54 -14.13
C LEU A 254 -18.76 -4.58 -15.57
N LYS A 255 -19.67 -4.62 -16.54
CA LYS A 255 -19.35 -4.66 -17.97
C LYS A 255 -18.52 -3.45 -18.42
N ASN A 256 -18.86 -2.26 -17.92
CA ASN A 256 -18.27 -0.99 -18.33
C ASN A 256 -17.03 -0.61 -17.51
N TYR A 257 -16.70 -1.35 -16.45
CA TYR A 257 -15.46 -1.09 -15.72
C TYR A 257 -14.25 -1.22 -16.65
N SER A 258 -13.27 -0.34 -16.47
CA SER A 258 -12.01 -0.37 -17.21
C SER A 258 -10.91 0.27 -16.37
N SER A 259 -9.78 -0.39 -16.23
CA SER A 259 -8.54 0.17 -15.69
C SER A 259 -7.89 1.13 -16.69
N VAL A 260 -7.09 2.09 -16.19
CA VAL A 260 -6.56 3.19 -17.00
C VAL A 260 -5.06 3.32 -16.78
N TYR A 261 -4.27 3.45 -17.85
CA TYR A 261 -2.90 3.91 -17.71
C TYR A 261 -2.89 5.41 -17.41
N ARG A 262 -2.09 5.80 -16.43
CA ARG A 262 -1.84 7.19 -16.06
C ARG A 262 -0.35 7.51 -16.20
N THR A 263 -0.02 8.77 -16.35
CA THR A 263 1.37 9.20 -16.27
C THR A 263 1.84 9.09 -14.81
N PRO A 264 2.93 8.36 -14.52
CA PRO A 264 3.48 8.33 -13.17
C PRO A 264 3.83 9.74 -12.68
N VAL A 265 3.63 9.99 -11.40
CA VAL A 265 4.21 11.18 -10.76
C VAL A 265 5.70 11.00 -10.70
N THR A 266 6.43 12.04 -11.12
CA THR A 266 7.88 12.07 -11.08
C THR A 266 8.38 13.20 -10.20
N GLY A 267 9.46 12.95 -9.48
CA GLY A 267 10.16 13.94 -8.67
C GLY A 267 11.61 13.56 -8.48
N SER A 268 12.33 14.33 -7.67
CA SER A 268 13.70 14.00 -7.28
C SER A 268 13.94 14.34 -5.81
N PHE A 269 14.90 13.65 -5.22
CA PHE A 269 15.45 13.96 -3.92
C PHE A 269 16.96 13.76 -4.00
N HIS A 270 17.73 14.85 -3.98
CA HIS A 270 19.16 14.86 -4.30
C HIS A 270 19.44 14.17 -5.65
N GLU A 271 20.32 13.16 -5.69
CA GLU A 271 20.63 12.39 -6.91
C GLU A 271 19.60 11.30 -7.24
N TYR A 272 18.60 11.10 -6.42
CA TYR A 272 17.59 10.07 -6.61
C TYR A 272 16.36 10.60 -7.35
N GLY A 273 15.91 9.87 -8.38
CA GLY A 273 14.60 10.09 -9.01
C GLY A 273 13.51 9.33 -8.28
N ILE A 274 12.30 9.84 -8.29
CA ILE A 274 11.11 9.19 -7.70
C ILE A 274 10.10 8.97 -8.81
N LEU A 275 9.59 7.74 -8.92
CA LEU A 275 8.42 7.37 -9.73
C LEU A 275 7.34 6.84 -8.78
N SER A 276 6.15 7.41 -8.80
CA SER A 276 5.06 6.97 -7.92
C SER A 276 3.69 7.17 -8.56
N MET A 277 2.63 6.75 -7.86
CA MET A 277 1.26 6.86 -8.35
C MET A 277 0.70 8.26 -8.15
N GLY A 278 0.08 8.79 -9.20
CA GLY A 278 -0.68 10.04 -9.16
C GLY A 278 -2.17 9.87 -8.86
N PRO A 279 -2.96 10.96 -8.92
CA PRO A 279 -4.39 10.90 -8.73
C PRO A 279 -5.08 9.82 -9.60
N PRO A 280 -6.07 9.09 -9.03
CA PRO A 280 -6.80 9.35 -7.79
C PRO A 280 -6.05 8.94 -6.51
N SER A 281 -4.75 8.62 -6.54
CA SER A 281 -3.94 8.58 -5.33
C SER A 281 -3.24 9.91 -5.07
N SER A 282 -3.30 10.39 -3.84
CA SER A 282 -2.50 11.52 -3.38
C SER A 282 -1.04 11.12 -3.10
N GLY A 283 -0.79 9.82 -2.95
CA GLY A 283 0.43 9.29 -2.37
C GLY A 283 1.72 9.75 -3.05
N GLY A 284 1.82 9.60 -4.37
CA GLY A 284 3.03 9.99 -5.10
C GLY A 284 3.26 11.50 -5.10
N ALA A 285 2.20 12.30 -5.23
CA ALA A 285 2.33 13.75 -5.23
C ALA A 285 2.76 14.29 -3.86
N LEU A 286 2.15 13.78 -2.76
CA LEU A 286 2.55 14.14 -1.40
C LEU A 286 3.98 13.68 -1.10
N LEU A 287 4.36 12.48 -1.52
CA LEU A 287 5.74 12.00 -1.37
C LEU A 287 6.74 12.97 -2.03
N VAL A 288 6.49 13.35 -3.29
CA VAL A 288 7.35 14.32 -4.01
C VAL A 288 7.33 15.70 -3.34
N ASN A 289 6.16 16.18 -2.91
CA ASN A 289 6.01 17.45 -2.19
C ASN A 289 6.85 17.46 -0.90
N MET A 290 6.72 16.43 -0.06
CA MET A 290 7.47 16.30 1.18
C MET A 290 8.98 16.17 0.93
N MET A 291 9.40 15.38 -0.08
CA MET A 291 10.81 15.25 -0.45
C MET A 291 11.40 16.60 -0.93
N ASN A 292 10.64 17.36 -1.71
CA ASN A 292 11.05 18.70 -2.14
C ASN A 292 11.21 19.67 -0.95
N MET A 293 10.32 19.60 0.06
CA MET A 293 10.44 20.38 1.28
C MET A 293 11.68 19.98 2.09
N LEU A 294 11.96 18.67 2.18
CA LEU A 294 13.08 18.12 2.94
C LEU A 294 14.46 18.47 2.34
N GLU A 295 14.56 18.67 1.02
CA GLU A 295 15.83 19.06 0.38
C GLU A 295 16.43 20.39 0.91
N ASN A 296 15.63 21.22 1.57
CA ASN A 296 16.11 22.46 2.18
C ASN A 296 16.86 22.24 3.50
N TYR A 297 16.96 21.00 3.99
CA TYR A 297 17.55 20.64 5.28
C TYR A 297 18.62 19.55 5.13
N THR A 298 19.64 19.61 5.98
CA THR A 298 20.71 18.60 6.04
C THR A 298 20.31 17.50 7.03
N LEU A 299 19.51 16.54 6.58
CA LEU A 299 18.82 15.57 7.44
C LEU A 299 19.76 14.64 8.22
N ASP A 300 20.89 14.24 7.64
CA ASP A 300 21.90 13.37 8.28
C ASP A 300 22.48 13.99 9.55
N THR A 301 22.58 15.34 9.59
CA THR A 301 23.09 16.07 10.75
C THR A 301 22.09 16.13 11.91
N LEU A 302 20.80 15.93 11.66
CA LEU A 302 19.76 15.91 12.70
C LEU A 302 19.79 14.62 13.53
N GLY A 303 20.31 13.55 12.96
CA GLY A 303 20.31 12.21 13.56
C GLY A 303 18.97 11.49 13.44
N TRP A 304 19.05 10.22 13.09
CA TRP A 304 17.88 9.38 12.89
C TRP A 304 16.98 9.30 14.13
N ASN A 305 15.68 9.51 13.96
CA ASN A 305 14.67 9.54 15.02
C ASN A 305 14.98 10.44 16.23
N SER A 306 15.86 11.43 16.07
CA SER A 306 16.05 12.49 17.06
C SER A 306 14.82 13.38 17.18
N SER A 307 14.74 14.19 18.24
CA SER A 307 13.64 15.17 18.40
C SER A 307 13.62 16.22 17.28
N ASP A 308 14.76 16.57 16.72
CA ASP A 308 14.86 17.54 15.63
C ASP A 308 14.37 16.95 14.31
N TYR A 309 14.76 15.72 14.02
CA TYR A 309 14.29 14.97 12.86
C TYR A 309 12.78 14.73 12.89
N VAL A 310 12.25 14.19 14.00
CA VAL A 310 10.82 13.92 14.17
C VAL A 310 9.99 15.20 14.08
N HIS A 311 10.46 16.29 14.71
CA HIS A 311 9.80 17.58 14.64
C HIS A 311 9.73 18.09 13.19
N LEU A 312 10.84 18.09 12.47
CA LEU A 312 10.90 18.58 11.09
C LEU A 312 9.97 17.77 10.17
N LEU A 313 10.04 16.44 10.25
CA LEU A 313 9.15 15.60 9.43
C LEU A 313 7.67 15.86 9.75
N THR A 314 7.31 15.97 11.03
CA THR A 314 5.95 16.29 11.46
C THR A 314 5.46 17.63 10.89
N GLU A 315 6.31 18.66 10.87
CA GLU A 315 5.96 19.96 10.30
C GLU A 315 5.71 19.88 8.78
N ILE A 316 6.50 19.07 8.09
CA ILE A 316 6.36 18.84 6.64
C ILE A 316 5.14 17.99 6.34
N GLU A 317 4.94 16.89 7.08
CA GLU A 317 3.76 16.02 6.97
C GLU A 317 2.47 16.83 7.17
N ARG A 318 2.41 17.67 8.20
CA ARG A 318 1.25 18.55 8.49
C ARG A 318 0.85 19.40 7.28
N ARG A 319 1.82 20.01 6.58
CA ARG A 319 1.57 20.87 5.41
C ARG A 319 1.11 20.06 4.20
N ALA A 320 1.79 18.93 3.93
CA ALA A 320 1.43 18.07 2.82
C ALA A 320 0.02 17.47 2.98
N TYR A 321 -0.38 17.08 4.19
CA TYR A 321 -1.73 16.55 4.43
C TYR A 321 -2.82 17.64 4.42
N ALA A 322 -2.50 18.89 4.73
CA ALA A 322 -3.41 20.01 4.51
C ALA A 322 -3.68 20.19 3.00
N ASP A 323 -2.64 20.18 2.16
CA ASP A 323 -2.77 20.20 0.70
C ASP A 323 -3.62 19.02 0.18
N ARG A 324 -3.45 17.83 0.78
CA ARG A 324 -4.24 16.64 0.43
C ARG A 324 -5.73 16.88 0.63
N ALA A 325 -6.09 17.41 1.78
CA ALA A 325 -7.48 17.62 2.14
C ALA A 325 -8.20 18.59 1.20
N GLU A 326 -7.50 19.59 0.68
CA GLU A 326 -8.06 20.64 -0.16
C GLU A 326 -8.10 20.27 -1.64
N HIS A 327 -7.03 19.65 -2.17
CA HIS A 327 -6.78 19.63 -3.61
C HIS A 327 -7.05 18.29 -4.29
N PHE A 328 -7.13 17.14 -3.57
CA PHE A 328 -7.08 15.83 -4.19
C PHE A 328 -8.44 15.17 -4.41
N GLY A 329 -8.58 14.54 -5.56
CA GLY A 329 -9.72 13.74 -6.00
C GLY A 329 -9.39 12.99 -7.30
N ASP A 330 -10.42 12.38 -7.92
CA ASP A 330 -10.28 11.74 -9.22
C ASP A 330 -10.02 12.80 -10.31
N PRO A 331 -8.91 12.70 -11.08
CA PRO A 331 -8.53 13.70 -12.08
C PRO A 331 -9.49 13.75 -13.28
N GLU A 332 -10.37 12.75 -13.46
CA GLU A 332 -11.43 12.79 -14.46
C GLU A 332 -12.63 13.69 -14.04
N TYR A 333 -12.71 14.01 -12.74
CA TYR A 333 -13.80 14.79 -12.14
C TYR A 333 -13.34 16.09 -11.46
N TRP A 334 -12.06 16.21 -11.16
CA TRP A 334 -11.50 17.35 -10.43
C TRP A 334 -10.09 17.71 -10.92
N ALA A 335 -9.86 18.99 -11.19
CA ALA A 335 -8.55 19.48 -11.64
C ALA A 335 -7.55 19.56 -10.46
N VAL A 336 -6.79 18.51 -10.23
CA VAL A 336 -5.74 18.49 -9.21
C VAL A 336 -4.53 19.32 -9.70
N PRO A 337 -4.05 20.32 -8.93
CA PRO A 337 -2.97 21.22 -9.37
C PRO A 337 -1.58 20.55 -9.25
N MET A 338 -1.35 19.50 -10.02
CA MET A 338 -0.16 18.63 -9.91
C MET A 338 1.16 19.38 -10.10
N GLU A 339 1.25 20.27 -11.09
CA GLU A 339 2.47 21.04 -11.35
C GLU A 339 2.85 21.92 -10.15
N MET A 340 1.86 22.52 -9.48
CA MET A 340 2.10 23.30 -8.28
C MET A 340 2.60 22.38 -7.14
N LEU A 341 1.82 21.34 -6.81
CA LEU A 341 2.08 20.48 -5.65
C LEU A 341 3.41 19.73 -5.72
N THR A 342 3.90 19.41 -6.92
CA THR A 342 5.17 18.70 -7.12
C THR A 342 6.34 19.61 -7.42
N SER A 343 6.16 20.93 -7.46
CA SER A 343 7.23 21.88 -7.76
C SER A 343 8.10 22.20 -6.55
N LYS A 344 9.41 22.31 -6.75
CA LYS A 344 10.35 22.76 -5.71
C LYS A 344 10.09 24.23 -5.29
N THR A 345 9.59 25.05 -6.20
CA THR A 345 9.23 26.44 -5.91
C THR A 345 8.06 26.51 -4.92
N TYR A 346 7.03 25.70 -5.11
CA TYR A 346 5.93 25.60 -4.16
C TYR A 346 6.42 25.10 -2.79
N ALA A 347 7.19 24.03 -2.77
CA ALA A 347 7.74 23.45 -1.54
C ALA A 347 8.59 24.43 -0.71
N ALA A 348 9.24 25.39 -1.34
CA ALA A 348 10.04 26.42 -0.66
C ALA A 348 9.19 27.41 0.16
N SER A 349 7.94 27.69 -0.27
CA SER A 349 7.06 28.64 0.43
C SER A 349 6.62 28.17 1.81
N PRO A 350 6.00 26.96 1.97
CA PRO A 350 5.59 26.47 3.28
C PRO A 350 6.75 26.12 4.22
N THR A 351 7.98 25.90 3.72
CA THR A 351 9.14 25.63 4.58
C THR A 351 9.71 26.90 5.21
N GLY A 352 9.48 28.07 4.62
CA GLY A 352 9.95 29.37 5.17
C GLY A 352 9.40 29.70 6.54
N ASP A 353 8.24 29.14 6.90
CA ASP A 353 7.55 29.39 8.17
C ASP A 353 7.81 28.30 9.24
N ILE A 354 8.57 27.26 8.93
CA ILE A 354 8.88 26.20 9.90
C ILE A 354 9.86 26.69 10.96
N SER A 355 9.39 26.78 12.20
CA SER A 355 10.26 27.02 13.36
C SER A 355 10.85 25.70 13.84
N LEU A 356 12.18 25.56 13.88
CA LEU A 356 12.83 24.35 14.40
C LEU A 356 12.69 24.17 15.92
N ASN A 357 12.19 25.17 16.65
CA ASN A 357 12.08 25.14 18.11
C ASN A 357 10.65 25.10 18.63
N LYS A 358 9.64 25.23 17.78
CA LYS A 358 8.24 25.31 18.19
C LYS A 358 7.34 24.67 17.13
N ALA A 359 6.43 23.82 17.58
CA ALA A 359 5.41 23.22 16.73
C ALA A 359 4.43 24.28 16.17
N THR A 360 4.09 24.15 14.90
CA THR A 360 3.03 24.93 14.27
C THR A 360 1.68 24.26 14.57
N PRO A 361 0.70 24.93 15.19
CA PRO A 361 -0.63 24.34 15.34
C PRO A 361 -1.25 24.04 13.99
N SER A 362 -1.94 22.91 13.85
CA SER A 362 -2.60 22.53 12.58
C SER A 362 -3.61 23.56 12.10
N SER A 363 -4.27 24.27 13.02
CA SER A 363 -5.19 25.39 12.71
C SER A 363 -4.50 26.59 12.05
N ALA A 364 -3.18 26.73 12.16
CA ALA A 364 -2.42 27.79 11.51
C ALA A 364 -1.94 27.42 10.10
N VAL A 365 -2.05 26.14 9.71
CA VAL A 365 -1.62 25.63 8.39
C VAL A 365 -2.74 25.61 7.38
N SER A 366 -4.01 25.48 7.80
CA SER A 366 -5.19 25.50 6.94
C SER A 366 -6.44 25.93 7.68
N ALA A 367 -7.47 26.37 6.94
CA ALA A 367 -8.69 26.98 7.47
C ALA A 367 -9.83 26.02 7.87
N SER A 368 -9.66 24.68 7.80
CA SER A 368 -10.75 23.70 8.02
C SER A 368 -10.61 22.93 9.33
N GLU A 369 -11.70 22.64 10.03
CA GLU A 369 -11.73 21.87 11.28
C GLU A 369 -12.08 20.38 11.08
N PRO A 370 -11.66 19.48 11.99
CA PRO A 370 -11.71 18.01 11.79
C PRO A 370 -12.35 17.19 12.90
N PHE A 371 -12.57 15.87 12.62
CA PHE A 371 -12.54 14.73 13.58
C PHE A 371 -12.69 13.38 12.85
N GLY A 372 -12.04 12.26 13.31
CA GLY A 372 -12.27 10.92 12.78
C GLY A 372 -11.15 9.87 12.98
N TYR A 373 -11.34 8.57 12.59
CA TYR A 373 -10.47 7.42 12.90
C TYR A 373 -10.13 6.54 11.70
N GLU A 374 -8.90 5.94 11.63
CA GLU A 374 -8.36 5.13 10.52
C GLU A 374 -8.30 3.61 10.73
N SER A 375 -8.28 2.84 9.61
CA SER A 375 -8.07 1.40 9.51
C SER A 375 -6.72 1.05 8.82
N ARG A 376 -6.21 -0.21 9.00
CA ARG A 376 -4.86 -0.66 8.60
C ARG A 376 -4.77 -1.36 7.24
N GLU A 377 -5.85 -1.54 6.51
CA GLU A 377 -6.03 -2.67 5.64
C GLU A 377 -5.78 -2.37 4.15
N THR A 378 -4.58 -2.65 3.72
CA THR A 378 -4.08 -2.64 2.34
C THR A 378 -3.02 -3.73 2.23
N SER A 379 -2.61 -4.14 1.04
CA SER A 379 -1.45 -5.00 0.83
C SER A 379 -0.49 -4.37 -0.16
N HIS A 380 0.81 -4.57 0.05
CA HIS A 380 1.84 -4.14 -0.88
C HIS A 380 2.77 -5.27 -1.26
N TYR A 381 3.23 -5.27 -2.53
CA TYR A 381 4.28 -6.16 -2.99
C TYR A 381 5.18 -5.51 -4.04
N SER A 382 6.44 -5.91 -4.02
CA SER A 382 7.53 -5.44 -4.87
C SER A 382 8.13 -6.62 -5.64
N VAL A 383 8.45 -6.41 -6.93
CA VAL A 383 9.04 -7.43 -7.80
C VAL A 383 10.14 -6.81 -8.63
N VAL A 384 11.29 -7.50 -8.74
CA VAL A 384 12.37 -7.16 -9.67
C VAL A 384 12.84 -8.44 -10.35
N ASP A 385 13.06 -8.40 -11.67
CA ASP A 385 13.61 -9.52 -12.43
C ASP A 385 15.08 -9.32 -12.81
N LYS A 386 15.69 -10.34 -13.40
CA LYS A 386 17.12 -10.37 -13.78
C LYS A 386 17.50 -9.29 -14.81
N ASP A 387 16.55 -8.79 -15.58
CA ASP A 387 16.78 -7.78 -16.62
C ASP A 387 16.65 -6.36 -16.07
N GLY A 388 16.30 -6.23 -14.76
CA GLY A 388 16.13 -4.96 -14.06
C GLY A 388 14.74 -4.33 -14.22
N ASN A 389 13.75 -5.06 -14.76
CA ASN A 389 12.38 -4.59 -14.70
C ASN A 389 11.91 -4.58 -13.24
N ALA A 390 11.32 -3.47 -12.82
CA ALA A 390 10.85 -3.24 -11.46
C ALA A 390 9.36 -2.93 -11.43
N VAL A 391 8.62 -3.56 -10.53
CA VAL A 391 7.18 -3.38 -10.36
C VAL A 391 6.84 -3.21 -8.89
N SER A 392 6.14 -2.14 -8.56
CA SER A 392 5.61 -1.80 -7.23
C SER A 392 4.09 -1.79 -7.29
N VAL A 393 3.43 -2.57 -6.44
CA VAL A 393 1.97 -2.72 -6.46
C VAL A 393 1.40 -2.55 -5.06
N THR A 394 0.37 -1.71 -4.95
CA THR A 394 -0.43 -1.60 -3.73
C THR A 394 -1.90 -1.89 -4.07
N THR A 395 -2.53 -2.83 -3.36
CA THR A 395 -3.88 -3.32 -3.61
C THR A 395 -4.68 -3.36 -2.31
N THR A 396 -6.01 -3.19 -2.41
CA THR A 396 -6.88 -3.03 -1.24
C THR A 396 -8.31 -3.51 -1.50
N ILE A 397 -9.06 -3.70 -0.43
CA ILE A 397 -10.52 -3.73 -0.35
C ILE A 397 -11.02 -2.75 0.72
N ASN A 398 -10.22 -1.76 1.09
CA ASN A 398 -10.35 -0.78 2.16
C ASN A 398 -10.17 -1.41 3.56
N LEU A 399 -11.19 -1.89 4.26
CA LEU A 399 -11.05 -2.57 5.55
C LEU A 399 -10.67 -4.05 5.39
N SER A 400 -10.15 -4.68 6.48
CA SER A 400 -9.98 -6.14 6.55
C SER A 400 -11.27 -6.84 6.18
N TYR A 401 -11.21 -7.65 5.11
CA TYR A 401 -12.38 -8.35 4.55
C TYR A 401 -13.48 -7.41 4.06
N GLY A 402 -13.16 -6.14 3.73
CA GLY A 402 -14.10 -5.12 3.27
C GLY A 402 -15.23 -4.88 4.27
N GLY A 403 -16.45 -4.80 3.80
CA GLY A 403 -17.66 -4.73 4.65
C GLY A 403 -18.07 -6.09 5.24
N GLY A 404 -17.26 -7.15 5.15
CA GLY A 404 -17.59 -8.51 5.58
C GLY A 404 -18.48 -9.31 4.61
N HIS A 405 -18.77 -8.75 3.43
CA HIS A 405 -19.65 -9.38 2.44
C HIS A 405 -18.88 -10.25 1.47
N LEU A 406 -18.89 -11.58 1.70
CA LEU A 406 -18.40 -12.57 0.75
C LEU A 406 -19.47 -12.83 -0.31
N VAL A 407 -19.08 -12.78 -1.58
CA VAL A 407 -19.97 -13.13 -2.70
C VAL A 407 -20.23 -14.64 -2.67
N ALA A 408 -21.43 -15.03 -2.27
CA ALA A 408 -21.80 -16.44 -2.13
C ALA A 408 -21.67 -17.18 -3.48
N GLY A 409 -21.01 -18.34 -3.46
CA GLY A 409 -20.70 -19.15 -4.64
C GLY A 409 -19.50 -18.66 -5.46
N ALA A 410 -19.03 -17.42 -5.27
CA ALA A 410 -17.84 -16.88 -5.90
C ALA A 410 -16.60 -16.89 -4.99
N GLY A 411 -16.77 -16.79 -3.66
CA GLY A 411 -15.75 -17.06 -2.67
C GLY A 411 -14.73 -15.94 -2.41
N PHE A 412 -15.04 -14.71 -2.77
CA PHE A 412 -14.21 -13.54 -2.49
C PHE A 412 -15.02 -12.43 -1.79
N PHE A 413 -14.35 -11.61 -0.99
CA PHE A 413 -14.97 -10.46 -0.33
C PHE A 413 -15.10 -9.28 -1.28
N LEU A 414 -16.18 -8.53 -1.15
CA LEU A 414 -16.35 -7.23 -1.77
C LEU A 414 -15.65 -6.15 -0.92
N ASN A 415 -15.12 -5.16 -1.61
CA ASN A 415 -14.55 -3.98 -0.98
C ASN A 415 -15.63 -3.13 -0.30
N ASN A 416 -15.21 -2.24 0.59
CA ASN A 416 -16.00 -1.13 1.11
C ASN A 416 -15.32 0.21 0.82
N GLU A 417 -14.82 0.34 -0.40
CA GLU A 417 -13.97 1.42 -0.86
C GLU A 417 -14.72 2.74 -1.07
N MET A 418 -16.06 2.71 -1.11
CA MET A 418 -16.87 3.93 -1.18
C MET A 418 -16.73 4.82 0.06
N ASP A 419 -16.23 4.28 1.19
CA ASP A 419 -15.91 5.04 2.39
C ASP A 419 -14.74 6.03 2.20
N ASP A 420 -13.87 5.77 1.24
CA ASP A 420 -12.77 6.67 0.88
C ASP A 420 -13.23 7.96 0.20
N PHE A 421 -14.48 8.04 -0.23
CA PHE A 421 -15.10 9.33 -0.61
C PHE A 421 -15.40 10.20 0.61
N SER A 422 -15.49 11.51 0.37
CA SER A 422 -16.06 12.44 1.35
C SER A 422 -17.58 12.29 1.38
N ALA A 423 -18.09 11.48 2.31
CA ALA A 423 -19.53 11.29 2.48
C ALA A 423 -20.25 12.60 2.79
N LYS A 424 -19.60 13.50 3.54
CA LYS A 424 -19.99 14.88 3.81
C LYS A 424 -18.72 15.73 3.81
N PRO A 425 -18.53 16.69 2.86
CA PRO A 425 -17.34 17.54 2.84
C PRO A 425 -17.09 18.23 4.17
N GLY A 426 -15.83 18.24 4.63
CA GLY A 426 -15.43 18.75 5.93
C GLY A 426 -15.64 17.79 7.10
N VAL A 427 -16.24 16.61 6.87
CA VAL A 427 -16.38 15.54 7.87
C VAL A 427 -15.44 14.39 7.50
N PRO A 428 -14.70 13.83 8.47
CA PRO A 428 -13.75 12.75 8.22
C PRO A 428 -14.40 11.42 7.84
N ASN A 429 -13.68 10.60 7.04
CA ASN A 429 -14.02 9.20 6.77
C ASN A 429 -13.47 8.27 7.88
N ALA A 430 -13.55 6.94 7.70
CA ALA A 430 -13.00 5.95 8.63
C ALA A 430 -11.49 6.08 8.87
N TYR A 431 -10.79 6.77 7.97
CA TYR A 431 -9.34 7.01 8.05
C TYR A 431 -8.95 8.35 8.69
N GLU A 432 -9.88 9.04 9.34
CA GLU A 432 -9.67 10.38 9.90
C GLU A 432 -9.24 11.43 8.85
N LEU A 433 -9.34 11.09 7.57
CA LEU A 433 -9.01 12.00 6.50
C LEU A 433 -10.21 12.91 6.20
N VAL A 434 -9.97 14.19 6.36
CA VAL A 434 -10.91 15.22 5.90
C VAL A 434 -10.79 15.35 4.38
N GLY A 435 -11.90 15.38 3.70
CA GLY A 435 -11.98 15.63 2.27
C GLY A 435 -12.88 16.80 1.95
N SER A 436 -12.61 17.43 0.82
CA SER A 436 -13.42 18.52 0.25
C SER A 436 -14.43 17.99 -0.77
N ASP A 437 -15.12 18.89 -1.45
CA ASP A 437 -15.96 18.58 -2.62
C ASP A 437 -15.18 17.87 -3.75
N ALA A 438 -13.85 18.06 -3.81
CA ALA A 438 -12.99 17.38 -4.75
C ALA A 438 -13.15 15.85 -4.72
N ASN A 439 -13.38 15.29 -3.51
CA ASN A 439 -13.58 13.86 -3.30
C ASN A 439 -15.03 13.47 -2.96
N SER A 440 -16.02 14.29 -3.30
CA SER A 440 -17.45 13.95 -3.13
C SER A 440 -17.86 12.79 -4.05
N ILE A 441 -18.85 11.99 -3.62
CA ILE A 441 -19.36 10.85 -4.39
C ILE A 441 -20.03 11.31 -5.69
N GLN A 442 -19.64 10.70 -6.81
CA GLN A 442 -20.30 10.88 -8.11
C GLN A 442 -20.30 9.53 -8.87
N PRO A 443 -21.33 9.24 -9.70
CA PRO A 443 -21.37 8.04 -10.53
C PRO A 443 -20.12 7.88 -11.38
N GLY A 444 -19.52 6.69 -11.36
CA GLY A 444 -18.34 6.36 -12.16
C GLY A 444 -17.00 6.93 -11.66
N LYS A 445 -17.00 7.78 -10.66
CA LYS A 445 -15.82 8.40 -10.05
C LYS A 445 -15.04 7.37 -9.22
N ARG A 446 -13.71 7.52 -9.16
CA ARG A 446 -12.83 6.76 -8.28
C ARG A 446 -12.62 7.49 -6.96
N PRO A 447 -12.70 6.81 -5.81
CA PRO A 447 -12.41 7.44 -4.52
C PRO A 447 -10.93 7.77 -4.39
N LEU A 448 -10.65 8.86 -3.68
CA LEU A 448 -9.28 9.27 -3.34
C LEU A 448 -8.56 8.16 -2.57
N SER A 449 -7.26 7.99 -2.83
CA SER A 449 -6.43 6.99 -2.18
C SER A 449 -5.16 7.61 -1.58
N SER A 450 -4.57 6.91 -0.60
CA SER A 450 -3.22 7.18 -0.07
C SER A 450 -2.18 6.13 -0.53
N MET A 451 -2.56 5.15 -1.34
CA MET A 451 -1.65 4.10 -1.82
C MET A 451 -0.48 4.68 -2.61
N THR A 452 0.74 4.36 -2.21
CA THR A 452 1.99 4.98 -2.70
C THR A 452 2.97 3.92 -3.21
N PRO A 453 2.59 3.08 -4.21
CA PRO A 453 3.58 2.22 -4.84
C PRO A 453 4.65 3.10 -5.49
N THR A 454 5.92 2.88 -5.14
CA THR A 454 7.02 3.78 -5.50
C THR A 454 8.24 3.00 -5.99
N ILE A 455 8.91 3.55 -7.00
CA ILE A 455 10.23 3.12 -7.47
C ILE A 455 11.17 4.33 -7.37
N VAL A 456 12.22 4.19 -6.57
CA VAL A 456 13.32 5.17 -6.52
C VAL A 456 14.35 4.79 -7.55
N LEU A 457 14.81 5.78 -8.31
CA LEU A 457 15.82 5.64 -9.34
C LEU A 457 17.16 6.21 -8.87
N LYS A 458 18.26 5.56 -9.22
CA LYS A 458 19.61 6.11 -9.15
C LYS A 458 20.25 6.00 -10.53
N ASN A 459 20.79 7.11 -11.04
CA ASN A 459 21.31 7.16 -12.41
C ASN A 459 20.29 6.69 -13.47
N LYS A 460 19.03 7.05 -13.29
CA LYS A 460 17.88 6.68 -14.15
C LYS A 460 17.55 5.17 -14.19
N LYS A 461 18.12 4.37 -13.31
CA LYS A 461 17.80 2.93 -13.18
C LYS A 461 17.09 2.66 -11.85
N PRO A 462 16.22 1.67 -11.77
CA PRO A 462 15.62 1.26 -10.51
C PRO A 462 16.71 0.98 -9.45
N PHE A 463 16.51 1.55 -8.26
CA PHE A 463 17.40 1.42 -7.12
C PHE A 463 16.69 0.84 -5.90
N LEU A 464 15.46 1.33 -5.63
CA LEU A 464 14.62 0.84 -4.54
C LEU A 464 13.17 0.72 -5.04
N VAL A 465 12.55 -0.43 -4.83
CA VAL A 465 11.12 -0.67 -5.06
C VAL A 465 10.45 -0.79 -3.70
N ILE A 466 9.43 0.02 -3.41
CA ILE A 466 8.89 0.16 -2.06
C ILE A 466 7.42 0.58 -2.05
N GLY A 467 6.72 0.21 -1.01
CA GLY A 467 5.42 0.70 -0.61
C GLY A 467 4.93 -0.01 0.64
N SER A 468 3.75 0.33 1.10
CA SER A 468 3.20 -0.16 2.36
C SER A 468 1.68 -0.21 2.31
N PRO A 469 1.01 -1.07 3.08
CA PRO A 469 -0.34 -0.84 3.58
C PRO A 469 -0.35 0.20 4.71
N GLY A 470 -1.54 0.66 5.11
CA GLY A 470 -1.68 1.49 6.32
C GLY A 470 -2.60 2.71 6.20
N GLY A 471 -3.51 2.78 5.22
CA GLY A 471 -4.38 3.95 5.06
C GLY A 471 -3.57 5.24 4.85
N SER A 472 -3.83 6.29 5.62
CA SER A 472 -3.07 7.56 5.55
C SER A 472 -1.59 7.37 5.83
N THR A 473 -1.22 6.43 6.72
CA THR A 473 0.17 6.20 7.10
C THR A 473 1.03 5.59 5.97
N ILE A 474 0.43 5.16 4.86
CA ILE A 474 1.15 4.59 3.70
C ILE A 474 2.21 5.57 3.18
N ILE A 475 1.83 6.84 3.04
CA ILE A 475 2.68 7.88 2.44
C ILE A 475 3.90 8.14 3.32
N THR A 476 3.69 8.35 4.61
CA THR A 476 4.76 8.62 5.58
C THR A 476 5.64 7.40 5.85
N THR A 477 5.06 6.20 5.83
CA THR A 477 5.82 4.94 5.89
C THR A 477 6.77 4.82 4.70
N THR A 478 6.26 5.00 3.48
CA THR A 478 7.07 4.94 2.26
C THR A 478 8.17 6.00 2.29
N MET A 479 7.86 7.23 2.69
CA MET A 479 8.84 8.32 2.84
C MET A 479 9.94 7.94 3.85
N GLN A 480 9.57 7.51 5.06
CA GLN A 480 10.55 7.18 6.11
C GLN A 480 11.46 6.02 5.70
N VAL A 481 10.94 4.99 5.03
CA VAL A 481 11.78 3.88 4.51
C VAL A 481 12.75 4.38 3.44
N ILE A 482 12.30 5.24 2.51
CA ILE A 482 13.19 5.84 1.51
C ILE A 482 14.30 6.64 2.22
N LEU A 483 13.96 7.50 3.18
CA LEU A 483 14.94 8.30 3.93
C LEU A 483 15.92 7.41 4.72
N ASN A 484 15.44 6.33 5.32
CA ASN A 484 16.29 5.36 6.03
C ASN A 484 17.39 4.78 5.11
N VAL A 485 17.03 4.48 3.85
CA VAL A 485 17.97 3.94 2.87
C VAL A 485 18.88 5.05 2.31
N VAL A 486 18.31 6.16 1.81
CA VAL A 486 19.08 7.14 1.01
C VAL A 486 19.82 8.18 1.85
N VAL A 487 19.36 8.49 3.06
CA VAL A 487 19.98 9.46 3.97
C VAL A 487 20.83 8.77 5.04
N PHE A 488 20.27 7.73 5.68
CA PHE A 488 20.93 7.08 6.82
C PHE A 488 21.70 5.81 6.44
N GLY A 489 21.68 5.39 5.15
CA GLY A 489 22.49 4.28 4.65
C GLY A 489 22.10 2.90 5.20
N MET A 490 20.88 2.76 5.70
CA MET A 490 20.37 1.47 6.20
C MET A 490 20.19 0.46 5.06
N ASP A 491 20.43 -0.81 5.33
CA ASP A 491 19.98 -1.86 4.43
C ASP A 491 18.44 -1.93 4.40
N ILE A 492 17.90 -2.63 3.38
CA ILE A 492 16.44 -2.64 3.19
C ILE A 492 15.69 -3.32 4.35
N LYS A 493 16.28 -4.35 4.99
CA LYS A 493 15.65 -5.05 6.11
C LYS A 493 15.65 -4.17 7.37
N GLU A 494 16.73 -3.49 7.64
CA GLU A 494 16.83 -2.50 8.70
C GLU A 494 15.84 -1.35 8.46
N ALA A 495 15.82 -0.80 7.24
CA ALA A 495 14.96 0.33 6.88
C ALA A 495 13.46 0.05 7.06
N VAL A 496 12.97 -1.13 6.61
CA VAL A 496 11.55 -1.51 6.76
C VAL A 496 11.18 -1.93 8.18
N SER A 497 12.15 -2.40 8.98
CA SER A 497 11.91 -2.84 10.36
C SER A 497 12.00 -1.70 11.37
N SER A 498 12.59 -0.58 10.99
CA SER A 498 12.81 0.60 11.84
C SER A 498 11.50 1.18 12.38
N PRO A 499 11.49 1.65 13.65
CA PRO A 499 10.32 2.30 14.24
C PRO A 499 9.90 3.55 13.48
N ARG A 500 8.58 3.77 13.43
CA ARG A 500 7.95 4.85 12.68
C ARG A 500 7.10 5.74 13.56
N PHE A 501 6.82 6.92 13.03
CA PHE A 501 5.84 7.87 13.55
C PHE A 501 5.03 8.43 12.37
N HIS A 502 3.92 9.11 12.68
CA HIS A 502 3.03 9.64 11.65
C HIS A 502 2.31 10.89 12.16
N SER A 503 2.16 11.87 11.29
CA SER A 503 1.26 13.00 11.45
C SER A 503 0.52 13.25 10.13
N GLN A 504 -0.75 13.59 10.20
CA GLN A 504 -1.58 13.78 9.01
C GLN A 504 -2.37 15.10 9.02
N TRP A 505 -1.77 16.15 9.61
CA TRP A 505 -2.38 17.47 9.84
C TRP A 505 -3.46 17.40 10.93
N LEU A 506 -4.49 16.61 10.74
CA LEU A 506 -5.58 16.42 11.67
C LEU A 506 -5.86 14.92 11.86
N PRO A 507 -6.05 14.47 13.12
CA PRO A 507 -5.90 15.26 14.37
C PRO A 507 -4.48 15.81 14.55
N ASP A 508 -4.33 16.94 15.27
CA ASP A 508 -3.03 17.61 15.50
C ASP A 508 -2.19 16.84 16.55
N VAL A 509 -1.72 15.68 16.15
CA VAL A 509 -0.93 14.77 17.00
C VAL A 509 0.20 14.12 16.20
N ILE A 510 1.24 13.68 16.90
CA ILE A 510 2.21 12.71 16.38
C ILE A 510 1.82 11.33 16.89
N MET A 511 1.43 10.45 16.00
CA MET A 511 1.16 9.04 16.30
C MET A 511 2.48 8.28 16.34
N THR A 512 2.71 7.49 17.38
CA THR A 512 3.98 6.79 17.58
C THR A 512 3.78 5.29 17.79
N GLU A 513 4.74 4.50 17.32
CA GLU A 513 4.78 3.07 17.62
C GLU A 513 5.23 2.82 19.08
N PRO A 514 4.83 1.67 19.66
CA PRO A 514 5.34 1.26 20.97
C PRO A 514 6.87 1.21 20.98
N ARG A 515 7.50 1.95 21.87
CA ARG A 515 8.97 2.08 22.00
C ARG A 515 9.66 2.68 20.76
N GLY A 516 8.92 3.31 19.85
CA GLY A 516 9.47 3.91 18.63
C GLY A 516 10.34 5.12 18.87
N LEU A 517 10.04 5.88 19.92
CA LEU A 517 10.81 7.05 20.35
C LEU A 517 11.28 6.91 21.81
N SER A 518 12.48 7.39 22.10
CA SER A 518 13.01 7.42 23.46
C SER A 518 12.30 8.47 24.34
N LYS A 519 12.34 8.31 25.66
CA LYS A 519 11.65 9.22 26.59
C LYS A 519 12.16 10.67 26.53
N ASP A 520 13.42 10.88 26.26
CA ASP A 520 14.02 12.20 26.10
C ASP A 520 13.57 12.86 24.79
N VAL A 521 13.48 12.12 23.68
CA VAL A 521 12.90 12.59 22.42
C VAL A 521 11.45 13.03 22.63
N ILE A 522 10.62 12.18 23.26
CA ILE A 522 9.22 12.51 23.59
C ILE A 522 9.15 13.79 24.42
N LYS A 523 9.97 13.91 25.50
CA LYS A 523 10.00 15.10 26.35
C LYS A 523 10.35 16.36 25.56
N ASN A 524 11.33 16.27 24.66
CA ASN A 524 11.75 17.41 23.84
C ASN A 524 10.65 17.82 22.84
N LEU A 525 9.95 16.86 22.21
CA LEU A 525 8.83 17.15 21.32
C LEU A 525 7.66 17.82 22.05
N VAL A 526 7.31 17.33 23.25
CA VAL A 526 6.27 17.95 24.09
C VAL A 526 6.67 19.38 24.49
N SER A 527 7.94 19.62 24.81
CA SER A 527 8.42 20.98 25.14
C SER A 527 8.36 21.96 23.98
N ARG A 528 8.35 21.47 22.73
CA ARG A 528 8.12 22.28 21.52
C ARG A 528 6.64 22.53 21.22
N GLY A 529 5.72 21.87 21.95
CA GLY A 529 4.27 22.03 21.78
C GLY A 529 3.60 20.91 21.00
N HIS A 530 4.30 19.82 20.67
CA HIS A 530 3.65 18.67 20.06
C HIS A 530 2.83 17.85 21.06
N THR A 531 1.71 17.32 20.62
CA THR A 531 0.95 16.27 21.30
C THR A 531 1.32 14.91 20.69
N LEU A 532 1.70 13.95 21.52
CA LEU A 532 2.02 12.59 21.06
C LEU A 532 0.95 11.62 21.55
N THR A 533 0.56 10.67 20.67
CA THR A 533 -0.36 9.58 21.02
C THR A 533 0.20 8.26 20.52
N PRO A 534 0.03 7.15 21.27
CA PRO A 534 0.29 5.83 20.72
C PRO A 534 -0.61 5.57 19.51
N TYR A 535 -0.03 5.01 18.45
CA TYR A 535 -0.84 4.58 17.31
C TYR A 535 -1.80 3.46 17.76
N ARG A 536 -3.09 3.67 17.58
CA ARG A 536 -4.15 2.84 18.19
C ARG A 536 -4.10 1.35 17.80
N TRP A 537 -3.56 1.04 16.63
CA TRP A 537 -3.37 -0.34 16.18
C TRP A 537 -1.98 -0.91 16.45
N GLY A 538 -1.16 -0.22 17.24
CA GLY A 538 0.15 -0.64 17.71
C GLY A 538 1.29 -0.30 16.76
N TYR A 539 1.22 -0.65 15.47
CA TYR A 539 2.30 -0.45 14.51
C TYR A 539 1.85 0.30 13.26
N ILE A 540 2.74 1.09 12.67
CA ILE A 540 2.49 1.98 11.52
C ILE A 540 3.01 1.32 10.25
N GLY A 541 2.09 0.98 9.33
CA GLY A 541 2.41 0.36 8.04
C GLY A 541 3.00 -1.04 8.14
N GLU A 542 3.26 -1.65 6.97
CA GLU A 542 3.87 -2.97 6.79
C GLU A 542 4.65 -2.96 5.46
N ALA A 543 5.81 -2.30 5.47
CA ALA A 543 6.54 -1.99 4.25
C ALA A 543 7.20 -3.24 3.63
N ASN A 544 7.10 -3.36 2.31
CA ASN A 544 7.73 -4.44 1.54
C ASN A 544 8.62 -3.83 0.46
N GLY A 545 9.93 -4.02 0.56
CA GLY A 545 10.87 -3.36 -0.33
C GLY A 545 11.95 -4.26 -0.90
N ILE A 546 12.48 -3.84 -2.07
CA ILE A 546 13.63 -4.46 -2.71
C ILE A 546 14.66 -3.37 -3.00
N LEU A 547 15.86 -3.52 -2.44
CA LEU A 547 17.02 -2.70 -2.76
C LEU A 547 17.83 -3.39 -3.85
N ILE A 548 18.14 -2.67 -4.92
CA ILE A 548 18.91 -3.16 -6.06
C ILE A 548 20.38 -2.76 -5.87
N GLY A 549 21.24 -3.75 -5.64
CA GLY A 549 22.68 -3.59 -5.49
C GLY A 549 23.46 -3.94 -6.75
N GLU A 550 24.78 -3.80 -6.69
CA GLU A 550 25.67 -4.12 -7.82
C GLU A 550 25.70 -5.61 -8.18
N ASN A 551 25.50 -6.48 -7.18
CA ASN A 551 25.66 -7.94 -7.34
C ASN A 551 24.34 -8.70 -7.27
N GLY A 552 23.19 -8.02 -7.23
CA GLY A 552 21.87 -8.65 -7.12
C GLY A 552 20.88 -7.83 -6.32
N PHE A 553 19.86 -8.50 -5.82
CA PHE A 553 18.67 -7.90 -5.23
C PHE A 553 18.56 -8.28 -3.75
N TYR A 554 18.25 -7.32 -2.91
CA TYR A 554 18.08 -7.49 -1.47
C TYR A 554 16.64 -7.24 -1.08
N GLY A 555 15.95 -8.27 -0.62
CA GLY A 555 14.53 -8.21 -0.23
C GLY A 555 14.36 -7.97 1.26
N GLY A 556 13.59 -6.95 1.62
CA GLY A 556 13.20 -6.62 2.99
C GLY A 556 11.69 -6.67 3.17
N GLY A 557 11.18 -7.71 3.85
CA GLY A 557 9.81 -7.75 4.33
C GLY A 557 9.73 -7.21 5.77
N ASP A 558 8.70 -6.43 6.07
CA ASP A 558 8.47 -5.83 7.40
C ASP A 558 8.24 -6.90 8.48
N THR A 559 8.68 -6.63 9.69
CA THR A 559 8.47 -7.53 10.85
C THR A 559 7.12 -7.36 11.53
N ARG A 560 6.30 -6.38 11.10
CA ARG A 560 4.99 -6.06 11.71
C ARG A 560 3.87 -6.98 11.25
N GLY A 561 4.01 -7.60 10.10
CA GLY A 561 3.03 -8.50 9.50
C GLY A 561 3.63 -9.81 8.99
N GLU A 562 2.81 -10.58 8.28
CA GLU A 562 3.28 -11.79 7.60
C GLU A 562 3.87 -11.42 6.23
N THR A 563 5.10 -10.96 6.25
CA THR A 563 5.81 -10.60 5.02
C THR A 563 6.85 -11.65 4.67
N SER A 564 7.09 -11.82 3.40
CA SER A 564 8.07 -12.77 2.91
C SER A 564 8.85 -12.20 1.73
N SER A 565 10.17 -12.39 1.79
CA SER A 565 11.06 -12.13 0.67
C SER A 565 11.51 -13.47 0.08
N ALA A 566 11.45 -13.61 -1.24
CA ALA A 566 11.94 -14.77 -1.98
C ALA A 566 12.80 -14.30 -3.15
N GLY A 567 14.02 -14.83 -3.24
CA GLY A 567 14.99 -14.55 -4.29
C GLY A 567 15.57 -15.82 -4.91
N TYR A 568 16.26 -15.68 -6.05
CA TYR A 568 16.94 -16.81 -6.68
C TYR A 568 18.16 -16.36 -7.50
#